data_b147e65bd2c81e4a4a9f7ca98aa4d106
#
_entry.id   b147e65bd2c81e4a4a9f7ca98aa4d106
#
_cell.length_a   1.000
_cell.length_b   1.000
_cell.length_c   1.000
_cell.angle_alpha   90.00
_cell.angle_beta   90.00
_cell.angle_gamma   90.00
#
_symmetry.space_group_name_H-M   'P 1'
#
loop_
_entity.id
_entity.type
_entity.pdbx_description
1 polymer ?
#
loop_
_entity_poly.entity_id
_entity_poly.type
_entity_poly.pdbx_seq_one_letter_code
_entity_poly.pdbx_strand_id
1 'polypeptide(L)'
;MTADTTAASHPYERLTPDIIIAAVESLGRLCDRRILALNSYENRVYQVGMEEGPPLIAKFYRPGRWPDAAIREEHGFALELAADEIPVVPPMVQEGASLFEHEGFRFALFERRGGHWPELQTRTDREWMGRFLGRMHMVGRRQRFQHRERIDIDRLGSDSRDYLLDEGWIPPHLEAAYDSLTLDLLEHIEVAFDDARGVAELRLHGDCHRGNILWTDTGPHFVDLDDCLTGPALQDLWMLLSGTRAEMSEQLVQVLEGYTQFCTFDRRELVLTESLRTLRMIHYAAWLARRWSDPAFPHSFPWFEEPRYWENHVLSLREQMAAIEEGPLEL
;
A
#
# COMPACT_ATOMS: atom_id res chain seq x y z
N MET A 1 -43.63 -9.05 16.48
CA MET A 1 -42.81 -9.32 15.33
C MET A 1 -41.49 -8.59 15.55
N THR A 2 -40.52 -9.27 16.11
CA THR A 2 -39.16 -8.78 16.34
C THR A 2 -38.43 -8.91 15.01
N ALA A 3 -38.06 -7.76 14.42
CA ALA A 3 -37.17 -7.72 13.27
C ALA A 3 -35.80 -8.25 13.74
N ASP A 4 -35.45 -9.43 13.24
CA ASP A 4 -34.13 -10.00 13.37
C ASP A 4 -33.17 -9.17 12.48
N THR A 5 -32.56 -8.16 13.08
CA THR A 5 -31.47 -7.43 12.45
C THR A 5 -30.25 -8.35 12.54
N THR A 6 -30.10 -9.22 11.56
CA THR A 6 -28.82 -9.90 11.31
C THR A 6 -27.79 -8.79 11.06
N ALA A 7 -27.00 -8.48 12.09
CA ALA A 7 -25.81 -7.68 11.94
C ALA A 7 -24.98 -8.28 10.80
N ALA A 8 -24.65 -7.49 9.80
CA ALA A 8 -23.84 -7.95 8.68
C ALA A 8 -22.52 -8.50 9.23
N SER A 9 -22.26 -9.79 9.02
CA SER A 9 -21.05 -10.43 9.52
C SER A 9 -19.84 -9.80 8.81
N HIS A 10 -18.80 -9.43 9.58
CA HIS A 10 -17.59 -8.90 8.96
C HIS A 10 -16.77 -10.00 8.29
N PRO A 11 -15.95 -9.70 7.26
CA PRO A 11 -15.30 -10.72 6.42
C PRO A 11 -14.49 -11.79 7.16
N TYR A 12 -13.98 -11.46 8.36
CA TYR A 12 -13.11 -12.34 9.15
C TYR A 12 -13.77 -12.91 10.41
N GLU A 13 -15.07 -12.75 10.59
CA GLU A 13 -15.79 -13.23 11.79
C GLU A 13 -15.53 -14.71 12.09
N ARG A 14 -15.42 -15.52 11.04
CA ARG A 14 -15.18 -16.97 11.14
C ARG A 14 -13.70 -17.35 11.24
N LEU A 15 -12.76 -16.43 11.05
CA LEU A 15 -11.32 -16.72 11.08
C LEU A 15 -10.83 -16.87 12.52
N THR A 16 -11.01 -18.04 13.09
CA THR A 16 -10.59 -18.38 14.45
C THR A 16 -9.14 -18.85 14.50
N PRO A 17 -8.48 -18.84 15.68
CA PRO A 17 -7.15 -19.43 15.85
C PRO A 17 -7.04 -20.89 15.38
N ASP A 18 -8.05 -21.68 15.59
CA ASP A 18 -8.06 -23.10 15.15
C ASP A 18 -8.08 -23.20 13.62
N ILE A 19 -8.83 -22.35 12.93
CA ILE A 19 -8.84 -22.30 11.46
C ILE A 19 -7.47 -21.85 10.93
N ILE A 20 -6.83 -20.87 11.57
CA ILE A 20 -5.49 -20.41 11.20
C ILE A 20 -4.48 -21.55 11.29
N ILE A 21 -4.47 -22.29 12.41
CA ILE A 21 -3.59 -23.45 12.59
C ILE A 21 -3.89 -24.51 11.54
N ALA A 22 -5.18 -24.91 11.40
CA ALA A 22 -5.60 -25.94 10.47
C ALA A 22 -5.24 -25.58 9.01
N ALA A 23 -5.31 -24.29 8.63
CA ALA A 23 -4.90 -23.81 7.33
C ALA A 23 -3.40 -24.06 7.08
N VAL A 24 -2.54 -23.73 8.05
CA VAL A 24 -1.09 -23.98 7.93
C VAL A 24 -0.78 -25.47 7.94
N GLU A 25 -1.45 -26.24 8.81
CA GLU A 25 -1.27 -27.70 8.93
C GLU A 25 -1.78 -28.45 7.69
N SER A 26 -2.77 -27.92 6.97
CA SER A 26 -3.25 -28.50 5.71
C SER A 26 -2.17 -28.58 4.63
N LEU A 27 -1.10 -27.81 4.79
CA LEU A 27 0.08 -27.84 3.92
C LEU A 27 1.19 -28.78 4.43
N GLY A 28 0.87 -29.69 5.36
CA GLY A 28 1.82 -30.68 5.90
C GLY A 28 2.84 -30.10 6.89
N ARG A 29 2.56 -28.95 7.50
CA ARG A 29 3.45 -28.25 8.43
C ARG A 29 2.83 -28.29 9.85
N LEU A 30 3.51 -28.91 10.80
CA LEU A 30 3.02 -29.02 12.18
C LEU A 30 3.27 -27.72 12.96
N CYS A 31 2.22 -27.19 13.58
CA CYS A 31 2.23 -25.96 14.37
C CYS A 31 2.36 -26.26 15.87
N ASP A 32 3.13 -25.43 16.59
CA ASP A 32 3.26 -25.49 18.06
C ASP A 32 2.13 -24.74 18.78
N ARG A 33 1.12 -24.30 18.03
CA ARG A 33 -0.08 -23.56 18.49
C ARG A 33 0.18 -22.13 18.99
N ARG A 34 1.38 -21.60 18.89
CA ARG A 34 1.64 -20.18 19.18
C ARG A 34 1.25 -19.34 17.97
N ILE A 35 0.32 -18.41 18.18
CA ILE A 35 -0.14 -17.44 17.17
C ILE A 35 0.04 -16.06 17.74
N LEU A 36 0.64 -15.16 16.94
CA LEU A 36 0.74 -13.74 17.24
C LEU A 36 0.14 -12.96 16.04
N ALA A 37 -0.93 -12.21 16.29
CA ALA A 37 -1.46 -11.29 15.30
C ALA A 37 -0.45 -10.16 15.05
N LEU A 38 -0.16 -9.89 13.79
CA LEU A 38 0.69 -8.78 13.38
C LEU A 38 -0.18 -7.59 12.97
N ASN A 39 0.41 -6.38 13.01
CA ASN A 39 -0.28 -5.17 12.59
C ASN A 39 -0.61 -5.26 11.09
N SER A 40 -1.87 -5.49 10.79
CA SER A 40 -2.43 -5.54 9.44
C SER A 40 -3.92 -5.23 9.52
N TYR A 41 -4.37 -4.31 8.73
CA TYR A 41 -5.76 -3.82 8.78
C TYR A 41 -6.62 -4.40 7.65
N GLU A 42 -6.10 -4.40 6.45
CA GLU A 42 -6.82 -4.90 5.28
C GLU A 42 -6.92 -6.43 5.27
N ASN A 43 -5.79 -7.10 5.39
CA ASN A 43 -5.70 -8.54 5.52
C ASN A 43 -5.61 -8.93 7.00
N ARG A 44 -5.58 -10.22 7.29
CA ARG A 44 -5.20 -10.72 8.62
C ARG A 44 -3.88 -11.46 8.52
N VAL A 45 -2.89 -10.95 9.22
CA VAL A 45 -1.52 -11.48 9.17
C VAL A 45 -1.14 -12.01 10.55
N TYR A 46 -0.67 -13.24 10.58
CA TYR A 46 -0.30 -13.92 11.81
C TYR A 46 1.11 -14.50 11.70
N GLN A 47 1.89 -14.34 12.75
CA GLN A 47 3.05 -15.18 12.96
C GLN A 47 2.58 -16.48 13.63
N VAL A 48 2.87 -17.61 12.99
CA VAL A 48 2.48 -18.95 13.47
C VAL A 48 3.74 -19.70 13.85
N GLY A 49 3.80 -20.19 15.09
CA GLY A 49 4.89 -21.00 15.60
C GLY A 49 4.85 -22.41 15.00
N MET A 50 6.01 -22.94 14.65
CA MET A 50 6.18 -24.27 14.07
C MET A 50 6.77 -25.21 15.12
N GLU A 51 6.43 -26.52 15.07
CA GLU A 51 7.09 -27.53 15.92
C GLU A 51 8.56 -27.67 15.58
N GLU A 52 8.89 -27.57 14.29
CA GLU A 52 10.27 -27.62 13.78
C GLU A 52 10.56 -26.37 12.92
N GLY A 53 11.69 -25.71 13.19
CA GLY A 53 12.16 -24.57 12.44
C GLY A 53 11.63 -23.20 12.93
N PRO A 54 11.87 -22.14 12.16
CA PRO A 54 11.43 -20.78 12.51
C PRO A 54 9.92 -20.63 12.29
N PRO A 55 9.29 -19.67 13.00
CA PRO A 55 7.88 -19.36 12.76
C PRO A 55 7.66 -18.84 11.34
N LEU A 56 6.49 -19.09 10.81
CA LEU A 56 6.03 -18.61 9.51
C LEU A 56 5.06 -17.43 9.66
N ILE A 57 4.92 -16.65 8.59
CA ILE A 57 3.90 -15.63 8.47
C ILE A 57 2.78 -16.19 7.59
N ALA A 58 1.56 -16.23 8.13
CA ALA A 58 0.35 -16.59 7.40
C ALA A 58 -0.47 -15.31 7.13
N LYS A 59 -0.62 -14.95 5.86
CA LYS A 59 -1.43 -13.83 5.39
C LYS A 59 -2.75 -14.36 4.84
N PHE A 60 -3.86 -14.00 5.48
CA PHE A 60 -5.21 -14.30 5.05
C PHE A 60 -5.77 -13.08 4.30
N TYR A 61 -6.08 -13.27 3.03
CA TYR A 61 -6.58 -12.20 2.17
C TYR A 61 -8.02 -11.84 2.50
N ARG A 62 -8.34 -10.54 2.50
CA ARG A 62 -9.70 -10.06 2.72
C ARG A 62 -10.63 -10.65 1.66
N PRO A 63 -11.72 -11.34 2.09
CA PRO A 63 -12.74 -11.82 1.16
C PRO A 63 -13.32 -10.66 0.33
N GLY A 64 -13.41 -10.87 -0.98
CA GLY A 64 -14.02 -9.92 -1.91
C GLY A 64 -13.14 -8.73 -2.33
N ARG A 65 -11.93 -8.54 -1.75
CA ARG A 65 -11.05 -7.43 -2.17
C ARG A 65 -10.41 -7.69 -3.53
N TRP A 66 -9.69 -8.78 -3.65
CA TRP A 66 -8.98 -9.14 -4.88
C TRP A 66 -9.49 -10.46 -5.46
N PRO A 67 -9.64 -10.60 -6.79
CA PRO A 67 -9.79 -11.91 -7.40
C PRO A 67 -8.48 -12.71 -7.28
N ASP A 68 -8.58 -14.03 -7.32
CA ASP A 68 -7.41 -14.92 -7.26
C ASP A 68 -6.33 -14.61 -8.30
N ALA A 69 -6.73 -14.19 -9.48
CA ALA A 69 -5.81 -13.84 -10.55
C ALA A 69 -4.93 -12.63 -10.14
N ALA A 70 -5.50 -11.61 -9.49
CA ALA A 70 -4.76 -10.45 -9.00
C ALA A 70 -3.81 -10.82 -7.84
N ILE A 71 -4.22 -11.71 -6.92
CA ILE A 71 -3.33 -12.21 -5.86
C ILE A 71 -2.17 -13.01 -6.46
N ARG A 72 -2.43 -13.86 -7.45
CA ARG A 72 -1.38 -14.62 -8.13
C ARG A 72 -0.41 -13.71 -8.92
N GLU A 73 -0.89 -12.58 -9.46
CA GLU A 73 0.00 -11.58 -10.07
C GLU A 73 0.91 -10.88 -9.05
N GLU A 74 0.39 -10.54 -7.85
CA GLU A 74 1.21 -10.06 -6.71
C GLU A 74 2.30 -11.08 -6.38
N HIS A 75 1.90 -12.34 -6.18
CA HIS A 75 2.82 -13.44 -5.87
C HIS A 75 3.88 -13.64 -6.97
N GLY A 76 3.44 -13.64 -8.22
CA GLY A 76 4.35 -13.77 -9.37
C GLY A 76 5.36 -12.64 -9.44
N PHE A 77 4.93 -11.41 -9.18
CA PHE A 77 5.82 -10.25 -9.15
C PHE A 77 6.82 -10.35 -7.99
N ALA A 78 6.36 -10.71 -6.78
CA ALA A 78 7.26 -10.92 -5.64
C ALA A 78 8.30 -12.03 -5.90
N LEU A 79 7.89 -13.14 -6.51
CA LEU A 79 8.79 -14.24 -6.87
C LEU A 79 9.81 -13.83 -7.96
N GLU A 80 9.38 -13.06 -8.95
CA GLU A 80 10.25 -12.50 -10.00
C GLU A 80 11.29 -11.55 -9.40
N LEU A 81 10.88 -10.66 -8.49
CA LEU A 81 11.80 -9.78 -7.76
C LEU A 81 12.82 -10.56 -6.94
N ALA A 82 12.39 -11.58 -6.21
CA ALA A 82 13.28 -12.44 -5.42
C ALA A 82 14.26 -13.22 -6.30
N ALA A 83 13.82 -13.69 -7.47
CA ALA A 83 14.69 -14.38 -8.44
C ALA A 83 15.79 -13.47 -9.01
N ASP A 84 15.53 -12.15 -9.09
CA ASP A 84 16.50 -11.13 -9.45
C ASP A 84 17.31 -10.60 -8.24
N GLU A 85 17.31 -11.34 -7.13
CA GLU A 85 18.04 -11.00 -5.89
C GLU A 85 17.65 -9.61 -5.31
N ILE A 86 16.40 -9.18 -5.54
CA ILE A 86 15.85 -8.00 -4.86
C ILE A 86 15.33 -8.46 -3.50
N PRO A 87 15.65 -7.75 -2.42
CA PRO A 87 15.32 -8.20 -1.06
C PRO A 87 13.84 -8.00 -0.71
N VAL A 88 12.96 -8.68 -1.42
CA VAL A 88 11.54 -8.82 -1.07
C VAL A 88 11.33 -10.10 -0.25
N VAL A 89 10.20 -10.20 0.42
CA VAL A 89 9.77 -11.44 1.08
C VAL A 89 8.68 -12.08 0.22
N PRO A 90 9.02 -13.01 -0.69
CA PRO A 90 8.04 -13.63 -1.57
C PRO A 90 7.21 -14.67 -0.83
N PRO A 91 6.01 -15.02 -1.34
CA PRO A 91 5.24 -16.13 -0.80
C PRO A 91 5.97 -17.46 -1.01
N MET A 92 5.76 -18.38 -0.08
CA MET A 92 6.26 -19.75 -0.20
C MET A 92 5.48 -20.48 -1.29
N VAL A 93 6.19 -21.26 -2.10
CA VAL A 93 5.60 -22.08 -3.16
C VAL A 93 5.62 -23.54 -2.71
N GLN A 94 4.48 -24.21 -2.78
CA GLN A 94 4.34 -25.63 -2.51
C GLN A 94 3.53 -26.29 -3.63
N GLU A 95 4.08 -27.35 -4.23
CA GLU A 95 3.48 -28.07 -5.38
C GLU A 95 3.08 -27.13 -6.55
N GLY A 96 3.87 -26.06 -6.75
CA GLY A 96 3.63 -25.07 -7.80
C GLY A 96 2.56 -24.00 -7.47
N ALA A 97 1.95 -24.04 -6.30
CA ALA A 97 0.99 -23.05 -5.81
C ALA A 97 1.60 -22.16 -4.73
N SER A 98 1.20 -20.90 -4.69
CA SER A 98 1.57 -19.91 -3.66
C SER A 98 0.34 -19.31 -2.96
N LEU A 99 -0.86 -19.51 -3.53
CA LEU A 99 -2.14 -19.12 -2.97
C LEU A 99 -2.90 -20.40 -2.62
N PHE A 100 -3.33 -20.50 -1.38
CA PHE A 100 -4.03 -21.65 -0.82
C PHE A 100 -5.41 -21.22 -0.31
N GLU A 101 -6.28 -22.22 -0.09
CA GLU A 101 -7.61 -22.00 0.49
C GLU A 101 -7.86 -23.01 1.59
N HIS A 102 -8.44 -22.54 2.70
CA HIS A 102 -8.90 -23.37 3.79
C HIS A 102 -10.17 -22.77 4.41
N GLU A 103 -11.25 -23.57 4.55
CA GLU A 103 -12.55 -23.13 5.12
C GLU A 103 -13.11 -21.86 4.48
N GLY A 104 -12.85 -21.65 3.17
CA GLY A 104 -13.28 -20.47 2.41
C GLY A 104 -12.38 -19.23 2.58
N PHE A 105 -11.29 -19.33 3.33
CA PHE A 105 -10.28 -18.28 3.45
C PHE A 105 -9.10 -18.55 2.52
N ARG A 106 -8.79 -17.57 1.66
CA ARG A 106 -7.57 -17.60 0.85
C ARG A 106 -6.40 -17.12 1.70
N PHE A 107 -5.28 -17.84 1.62
CA PHE A 107 -4.09 -17.49 2.38
C PHE A 107 -2.79 -17.81 1.64
N ALA A 108 -1.72 -17.19 2.08
CA ALA A 108 -0.37 -17.50 1.65
C ALA A 108 0.57 -17.57 2.86
N LEU A 109 1.66 -18.30 2.73
CA LEU A 109 2.71 -18.39 3.73
C LEU A 109 3.95 -17.65 3.27
N PHE A 110 4.63 -17.01 4.23
CA PHE A 110 5.87 -16.29 3.99
C PHE A 110 6.90 -16.67 5.05
N GLU A 111 8.18 -16.59 4.70
CA GLU A 111 9.23 -16.65 5.71
C GLU A 111 9.14 -15.43 6.63
N ARG A 112 9.37 -15.67 7.92
CA ARG A 112 9.48 -14.55 8.87
C ARG A 112 10.81 -13.83 8.65
N ARG A 113 10.73 -12.53 8.38
CA ARG A 113 11.89 -11.62 8.37
C ARG A 113 11.80 -10.66 9.55
N GLY A 114 12.93 -10.41 10.19
CA GLY A 114 13.07 -9.37 11.19
C GLY A 114 13.60 -8.09 10.57
N GLY A 115 13.58 -7.02 11.35
CA GLY A 115 14.08 -5.72 10.95
C GLY A 115 13.36 -4.61 11.70
N HIS A 116 13.81 -3.38 11.50
CA HIS A 116 13.16 -2.16 11.99
C HIS A 116 12.81 -1.24 10.80
N TRP A 117 11.96 -0.28 11.03
CA TRP A 117 11.65 0.72 9.99
C TRP A 117 12.88 1.57 9.70
N PRO A 118 13.20 1.84 8.43
CA PRO A 118 14.34 2.67 8.08
C PRO A 118 14.09 4.14 8.48
N GLU A 119 15.09 4.75 9.07
CA GLU A 119 15.02 6.18 9.39
C GLU A 119 15.34 7.05 8.16
N LEU A 120 16.15 6.53 7.24
CA LEU A 120 16.59 7.19 5.99
C LEU A 120 17.22 8.58 6.25
N GLN A 121 17.99 8.71 7.33
CA GLN A 121 18.56 10.00 7.73
C GLN A 121 19.79 10.36 6.92
N THR A 122 20.57 9.36 6.49
CA THR A 122 21.82 9.61 5.77
C THR A 122 21.63 9.55 4.27
N ARG A 123 22.52 10.28 3.53
CA ARG A 123 22.61 10.17 2.07
C ARG A 123 22.81 8.72 1.63
N THR A 124 23.67 7.98 2.32
CA THR A 124 23.98 6.57 2.00
C THR A 124 22.73 5.68 2.07
N ASP A 125 21.87 5.87 3.08
CA ASP A 125 20.63 5.11 3.21
C ASP A 125 19.68 5.39 2.04
N ARG A 126 19.56 6.67 1.63
CA ARG A 126 18.72 7.10 0.51
C ARG A 126 19.24 6.59 -0.84
N GLU A 127 20.57 6.66 -1.06
CA GLU A 127 21.17 6.06 -2.24
C GLU A 127 20.95 4.54 -2.30
N TRP A 128 21.05 3.84 -1.16
CA TRP A 128 20.75 2.42 -1.07
C TRP A 128 19.31 2.12 -1.45
N MET A 129 18.36 2.86 -0.89
CA MET A 129 16.96 2.74 -1.26
C MET A 129 16.75 2.98 -2.75
N GLY A 130 17.38 4.02 -3.28
CA GLY A 130 17.34 4.32 -4.72
C GLY A 130 17.81 3.14 -5.58
N ARG A 131 18.93 2.50 -5.21
CA ARG A 131 19.45 1.32 -5.94
C ARG A 131 18.46 0.16 -5.96
N PHE A 132 17.85 -0.16 -4.82
CA PHE A 132 16.88 -1.24 -4.75
C PHE A 132 15.59 -0.93 -5.51
N LEU A 133 15.07 0.29 -5.40
CA LEU A 133 13.92 0.72 -6.19
C LEU A 133 14.24 0.74 -7.70
N GLY A 134 15.43 1.20 -8.09
CA GLY A 134 15.87 1.15 -9.49
C GLY A 134 15.89 -0.28 -10.03
N ARG A 135 16.39 -1.25 -9.25
CA ARG A 135 16.39 -2.68 -9.61
C ARG A 135 14.97 -3.25 -9.66
N MET A 136 14.13 -2.93 -8.68
CA MET A 136 12.71 -3.34 -8.64
C MET A 136 11.97 -2.84 -9.89
N HIS A 137 12.14 -1.58 -10.23
CA HIS A 137 11.50 -0.96 -11.39
C HIS A 137 12.06 -1.49 -12.73
N MET A 138 13.32 -1.90 -12.81
CA MET A 138 13.84 -2.64 -13.95
C MET A 138 13.09 -3.95 -14.19
N VAL A 139 12.80 -4.70 -13.13
CA VAL A 139 11.97 -5.90 -13.20
C VAL A 139 10.52 -5.52 -13.56
N GLY A 140 10.01 -4.47 -12.92
CA GLY A 140 8.66 -3.94 -13.17
C GLY A 140 8.38 -3.62 -14.64
N ARG A 141 9.39 -3.14 -15.37
CA ARG A 141 9.28 -2.80 -16.81
C ARG A 141 9.16 -3.99 -17.76
N ARG A 142 9.52 -5.21 -17.32
CA ARG A 142 9.59 -6.38 -18.21
C ARG A 142 8.23 -6.82 -18.74
N GLN A 143 7.18 -6.62 -17.96
CA GLN A 143 5.82 -6.98 -18.31
C GLN A 143 4.80 -6.07 -17.60
N ARG A 144 3.52 -6.20 -17.95
CA ARG A 144 2.43 -5.45 -17.32
C ARG A 144 1.56 -6.38 -16.49
N PHE A 145 0.97 -5.86 -15.44
CA PHE A 145 -0.15 -6.53 -14.78
C PHE A 145 -1.37 -6.61 -15.70
N GLN A 146 -2.14 -7.69 -15.57
CA GLN A 146 -3.37 -7.92 -16.32
C GLN A 146 -4.60 -7.83 -15.42
N HIS A 147 -4.42 -8.12 -14.12
CA HIS A 147 -5.50 -8.22 -13.13
C HIS A 147 -5.30 -7.27 -11.95
N ARG A 148 -4.10 -6.72 -11.78
CA ARG A 148 -3.82 -5.67 -10.80
C ARG A 148 -4.19 -4.31 -11.36
N GLU A 149 -4.58 -3.41 -10.48
CA GLU A 149 -5.00 -2.06 -10.84
C GLU A 149 -3.84 -1.22 -11.36
N ARG A 150 -4.21 -0.07 -11.90
CA ARG A 150 -3.28 1.01 -12.23
C ARG A 150 -3.63 2.24 -11.40
N ILE A 151 -2.71 3.20 -11.34
CA ILE A 151 -3.04 4.53 -10.82
C ILE A 151 -4.10 5.14 -11.72
N ASP A 152 -5.21 5.49 -11.12
CA ASP A 152 -6.40 5.99 -11.80
C ASP A 152 -7.01 7.13 -10.99
N ILE A 153 -7.22 8.29 -11.62
CA ILE A 153 -7.72 9.51 -10.96
C ILE A 153 -9.16 9.29 -10.50
N ASP A 154 -9.99 8.65 -11.34
CA ASP A 154 -11.40 8.42 -10.99
C ASP A 154 -11.49 7.55 -9.75
N ARG A 155 -10.83 6.40 -9.74
CA ARG A 155 -10.88 5.45 -8.62
C ARG A 155 -10.29 6.03 -7.32
N LEU A 156 -9.13 6.68 -7.40
CA LEU A 156 -8.44 7.19 -6.21
C LEU A 156 -9.00 8.54 -5.75
N GLY A 157 -9.43 9.36 -6.68
CA GLY A 157 -9.95 10.71 -6.45
C GLY A 157 -11.47 10.77 -6.47
N SER A 158 -12.10 10.79 -7.64
CA SER A 158 -13.52 11.05 -7.84
C SER A 158 -14.43 10.06 -7.08
N ASP A 159 -14.24 8.74 -7.29
CA ASP A 159 -15.03 7.69 -6.62
C ASP A 159 -14.83 7.70 -5.09
N SER A 160 -13.63 8.08 -4.64
CA SER A 160 -13.32 8.15 -3.20
C SER A 160 -13.97 9.38 -2.56
N ARG A 161 -13.91 10.51 -3.22
CA ARG A 161 -14.56 11.76 -2.84
C ARG A 161 -16.09 11.59 -2.77
N ASP A 162 -16.69 11.10 -3.86
CA ASP A 162 -18.12 10.94 -3.98
C ASP A 162 -18.67 9.98 -2.91
N TYR A 163 -17.96 8.85 -2.67
CA TYR A 163 -18.32 7.95 -1.59
C TYR A 163 -18.33 8.63 -0.21
N LEU A 164 -17.35 9.48 0.10
CA LEU A 164 -17.30 10.17 1.39
C LEU A 164 -18.45 11.17 1.56
N LEU A 165 -18.84 11.86 0.49
CA LEU A 165 -19.95 12.80 0.48
C LEU A 165 -21.31 12.07 0.54
N ASP A 166 -21.53 11.09 -0.33
CA ASP A 166 -22.78 10.35 -0.46
C ASP A 166 -23.16 9.58 0.82
N GLU A 167 -22.16 8.98 1.47
CA GLU A 167 -22.33 8.22 2.71
C GLU A 167 -22.32 9.12 3.97
N GLY A 168 -22.19 10.44 3.80
CA GLY A 168 -22.27 11.42 4.89
C GLY A 168 -21.13 11.34 5.91
N TRP A 169 -19.92 10.95 5.48
CA TRP A 169 -18.75 10.91 6.34
C TRP A 169 -18.21 12.30 6.67
N ILE A 170 -18.40 13.25 5.76
CA ILE A 170 -17.95 14.62 5.96
C ILE A 170 -18.93 15.35 6.90
N PRO A 171 -18.46 15.96 8.01
CA PRO A 171 -19.35 16.76 8.86
C PRO A 171 -20.08 17.86 8.09
N PRO A 172 -21.38 18.10 8.35
CA PRO A 172 -22.21 19.04 7.55
C PRO A 172 -21.63 20.45 7.40
N HIS A 173 -20.91 20.94 8.42
CA HIS A 173 -20.30 22.27 8.38
C HIS A 173 -19.03 22.35 7.50
N LEU A 174 -18.46 21.20 7.09
CA LEU A 174 -17.30 21.10 6.21
C LEU A 174 -17.66 20.66 4.80
N GLU A 175 -18.85 20.10 4.59
CA GLU A 175 -19.28 19.46 3.34
C GLU A 175 -19.06 20.36 2.11
N ALA A 176 -19.60 21.59 2.14
CA ALA A 176 -19.43 22.52 1.01
C ALA A 176 -17.97 22.91 0.75
N ALA A 177 -17.16 23.01 1.82
CA ALA A 177 -15.74 23.33 1.68
C ALA A 177 -14.93 22.15 1.14
N TYR A 178 -15.26 20.93 1.60
CA TYR A 178 -14.65 19.69 1.10
C TYR A 178 -15.01 19.45 -0.36
N ASP A 179 -16.28 19.60 -0.72
CA ASP A 179 -16.82 19.42 -2.06
C ASP A 179 -16.09 20.32 -3.08
N SER A 180 -16.10 21.65 -2.87
CA SER A 180 -15.44 22.58 -3.79
C SER A 180 -13.92 22.38 -3.86
N LEU A 181 -13.26 22.20 -2.71
CA LEU A 181 -11.80 22.03 -2.65
C LEU A 181 -11.33 20.76 -3.38
N THR A 182 -12.05 19.66 -3.21
CA THR A 182 -11.67 18.40 -3.86
C THR A 182 -11.95 18.40 -5.35
N LEU A 183 -12.97 19.12 -5.83
CA LEU A 183 -13.18 19.36 -7.26
C LEU A 183 -12.00 20.13 -7.87
N ASP A 184 -11.63 21.27 -7.25
CA ASP A 184 -10.50 22.08 -7.71
C ASP A 184 -9.19 21.29 -7.71
N LEU A 185 -8.95 20.47 -6.66
CA LEU A 185 -7.78 19.57 -6.60
C LEU A 185 -7.77 18.55 -7.73
N LEU A 186 -8.89 17.91 -8.03
CA LEU A 186 -8.98 16.93 -9.10
C LEU A 186 -8.72 17.55 -10.47
N GLU A 187 -9.22 18.77 -10.75
CA GLU A 187 -8.90 19.50 -11.99
C GLU A 187 -7.39 19.75 -12.13
N HIS A 188 -6.70 20.17 -11.06
CA HIS A 188 -5.25 20.35 -11.07
C HIS A 188 -4.49 19.03 -11.27
N ILE A 189 -4.98 17.94 -10.66
CA ILE A 189 -4.39 16.62 -10.82
C ILE A 189 -4.53 16.12 -12.27
N GLU A 190 -5.68 16.31 -12.92
CA GLU A 190 -5.87 15.98 -14.32
C GLU A 190 -4.87 16.72 -15.21
N VAL A 191 -4.68 18.02 -14.99
CA VAL A 191 -3.68 18.81 -15.72
C VAL A 191 -2.26 18.25 -15.52
N ALA A 192 -1.88 17.91 -14.28
CA ALA A 192 -0.56 17.35 -14.00
C ALA A 192 -0.34 15.98 -14.68
N PHE A 193 -1.37 15.13 -14.71
CA PHE A 193 -1.29 13.84 -15.43
C PHE A 193 -1.23 14.04 -16.95
N ASP A 194 -1.90 15.06 -17.49
CA ASP A 194 -1.79 15.43 -18.89
C ASP A 194 -0.39 15.96 -19.24
N ASP A 195 0.22 16.76 -18.40
CA ASP A 195 1.60 17.25 -18.55
C ASP A 195 2.62 16.10 -18.51
N ALA A 196 2.37 15.09 -17.68
CA ALA A 196 3.17 13.87 -17.60
C ALA A 196 2.83 12.84 -18.68
N ARG A 197 1.96 13.16 -19.64
CA ARG A 197 1.51 12.20 -20.64
C ARG A 197 2.66 11.55 -21.41
N GLY A 198 2.63 10.22 -21.47
CA GLY A 198 3.65 9.42 -22.16
C GLY A 198 4.87 9.08 -21.33
N VAL A 199 4.88 9.37 -20.02
CA VAL A 199 5.84 8.74 -19.09
C VAL A 199 5.60 7.24 -19.04
N ALA A 200 6.66 6.47 -18.75
CA ALA A 200 6.55 5.02 -18.71
C ALA A 200 5.79 4.58 -17.45
N GLU A 201 4.81 3.71 -17.64
CA GLU A 201 4.14 3.01 -16.56
C GLU A 201 4.75 1.61 -16.38
N LEU A 202 5.00 1.23 -15.16
CA LEU A 202 5.61 -0.04 -14.80
C LEU A 202 4.89 -0.69 -13.63
N ARG A 203 5.17 -1.96 -13.37
CA ARG A 203 4.71 -2.63 -12.15
C ARG A 203 5.51 -2.08 -10.97
N LEU A 204 4.81 -1.63 -9.95
CA LEU A 204 5.35 -0.97 -8.77
C LEU A 204 5.01 -1.76 -7.51
N HIS A 205 5.72 -1.47 -6.42
CA HIS A 205 5.28 -1.84 -5.08
C HIS A 205 3.91 -1.21 -4.76
N GLY A 206 3.74 0.05 -5.17
CA GLY A 206 2.48 0.80 -5.06
C GLY A 206 2.26 1.48 -3.72
N ASP A 207 2.75 0.87 -2.63
CA ASP A 207 2.67 1.40 -1.25
C ASP A 207 4.04 1.35 -0.55
N CYS A 208 5.09 1.81 -1.24
CA CYS A 208 6.49 1.72 -0.79
C CYS A 208 6.84 2.77 0.27
N HIS A 209 6.11 2.82 1.38
CA HIS A 209 6.43 3.67 2.52
C HIS A 209 7.36 2.97 3.52
N ARG A 210 7.95 3.74 4.45
CA ARG A 210 8.91 3.21 5.43
C ARG A 210 8.36 2.04 6.27
N GLY A 211 7.06 1.98 6.52
CA GLY A 211 6.40 0.90 7.27
C GLY A 211 6.41 -0.45 6.55
N ASN A 212 6.56 -0.46 5.22
CA ASN A 212 6.65 -1.65 4.38
C ASN A 212 8.10 -2.03 4.04
N ILE A 213 9.06 -1.48 4.80
CA ILE A 213 10.49 -1.78 4.64
C ILE A 213 11.04 -2.23 5.98
N LEU A 214 11.60 -3.45 6.03
CA LEU A 214 12.28 -3.99 7.18
C LEU A 214 13.79 -3.81 6.98
N TRP A 215 14.40 -2.87 7.70
CA TRP A 215 15.83 -2.60 7.63
C TRP A 215 16.59 -3.54 8.56
N THR A 216 17.65 -4.15 8.04
CA THR A 216 18.55 -5.04 8.78
C THR A 216 20.00 -4.60 8.59
N ASP A 217 20.94 -5.22 9.29
CA ASP A 217 22.38 -4.97 9.11
C ASP A 217 22.88 -5.26 7.68
N THR A 218 22.12 -6.07 6.93
CA THR A 218 22.44 -6.44 5.53
C THR A 218 21.66 -5.64 4.50
N GLY A 219 20.83 -4.69 4.91
CA GLY A 219 20.04 -3.82 4.06
C GLY A 219 18.52 -3.99 4.22
N PRO A 220 17.74 -3.36 3.32
CA PRO A 220 16.28 -3.40 3.37
C PRO A 220 15.73 -4.76 2.93
N HIS A 221 14.53 -5.09 3.45
CA HIS A 221 13.63 -6.10 2.91
C HIS A 221 12.27 -5.46 2.68
N PHE A 222 11.79 -5.51 1.45
CA PHE A 222 10.47 -4.98 1.08
C PHE A 222 9.42 -6.04 1.37
N VAL A 223 8.35 -5.62 2.04
CA VAL A 223 7.22 -6.47 2.43
C VAL A 223 5.92 -5.85 1.97
N ASP A 224 4.87 -6.66 1.94
CA ASP A 224 3.49 -6.25 1.66
C ASP A 224 3.28 -5.60 0.28
N LEU A 225 3.46 -6.42 -0.76
CA LEU A 225 3.12 -6.03 -2.13
C LEU A 225 1.60 -6.09 -2.42
N ASP A 226 0.75 -6.12 -1.39
CA ASP A 226 -0.71 -6.27 -1.53
C ASP A 226 -1.36 -5.13 -2.34
N ASP A 227 -0.73 -3.98 -2.40
CA ASP A 227 -1.15 -2.82 -3.18
C ASP A 227 -0.29 -2.59 -4.44
N CYS A 228 0.47 -3.62 -4.87
CA CYS A 228 1.23 -3.52 -6.12
C CYS A 228 0.29 -3.22 -7.30
N LEU A 229 0.73 -2.28 -8.15
CA LEU A 229 -0.09 -1.73 -9.22
C LEU A 229 0.78 -1.26 -10.40
N THR A 230 0.14 -0.82 -11.47
CA THR A 230 0.80 -0.18 -12.60
C THR A 230 0.75 1.34 -12.45
N GLY A 231 1.90 2.01 -12.59
CA GLY A 231 1.97 3.47 -12.50
C GLY A 231 3.34 4.06 -12.84
N PRO A 232 3.51 5.38 -12.69
CA PRO A 232 4.79 6.07 -12.86
C PRO A 232 5.76 5.71 -11.73
N ALA A 233 7.06 5.67 -12.02
CA ALA A 233 8.10 5.30 -11.05
C ALA A 233 8.07 6.18 -9.80
N LEU A 234 7.68 7.43 -9.95
CA LEU A 234 7.60 8.39 -8.85
C LEU A 234 6.69 7.92 -7.71
N GLN A 235 5.68 7.08 -7.98
CA GLN A 235 4.78 6.56 -6.93
C GLN A 235 5.54 5.89 -5.78
N ASP A 236 6.53 5.07 -6.05
CA ASP A 236 7.31 4.41 -5.01
C ASP A 236 8.40 5.32 -4.43
N LEU A 237 8.79 6.39 -5.15
CA LEU A 237 9.87 7.30 -4.73
C LEU A 237 9.37 8.37 -3.76
N TRP A 238 8.23 9.04 -4.06
CA TRP A 238 7.76 10.15 -3.24
C TRP A 238 7.36 9.71 -1.83
N MET A 239 6.93 8.46 -1.64
CA MET A 239 6.51 7.92 -0.34
C MET A 239 7.66 7.80 0.69
N LEU A 240 8.90 7.92 0.23
CA LEU A 240 10.10 7.96 1.08
C LEU A 240 10.46 9.37 1.53
N LEU A 241 9.91 10.40 0.89
CA LEU A 241 10.25 11.80 1.11
C LEU A 241 9.45 12.39 2.29
N SER A 242 10.08 13.31 3.03
CA SER A 242 9.45 13.97 4.17
C SER A 242 10.10 15.32 4.48
N GLY A 243 9.37 16.17 5.20
CA GLY A 243 9.85 17.50 5.60
C GLY A 243 9.40 18.59 4.64
N THR A 244 10.15 19.67 4.61
CA THR A 244 9.92 20.82 3.72
C THR A 244 10.18 20.46 2.26
N ARG A 245 9.67 21.27 1.34
CA ARG A 245 9.91 21.11 -0.10
C ARG A 245 11.40 21.02 -0.46
N ALA A 246 12.23 21.90 0.13
CA ALA A 246 13.68 21.89 -0.09
C ALA A 246 14.33 20.59 0.40
N GLU A 247 13.91 20.09 1.58
CA GLU A 247 14.39 18.82 2.12
C GLU A 247 13.93 17.63 1.25
N MET A 248 12.71 17.66 0.75
CA MET A 248 12.20 16.61 -0.16
C MET A 248 12.96 16.62 -1.49
N SER A 249 13.26 17.79 -2.06
CA SER A 249 14.08 17.91 -3.28
C SER A 249 15.49 17.33 -3.07
N GLU A 250 16.16 17.68 -1.96
CA GLU A 250 17.47 17.10 -1.63
C GLU A 250 17.40 15.58 -1.43
N GLN A 251 16.40 15.09 -0.70
CA GLN A 251 16.20 13.65 -0.50
C GLN A 251 15.98 12.93 -1.82
N LEU A 252 15.14 13.48 -2.70
CA LEU A 252 14.86 12.88 -4.00
C LEU A 252 16.13 12.83 -4.89
N VAL A 253 16.95 13.88 -4.90
CA VAL A 253 18.26 13.88 -5.59
C VAL A 253 19.10 12.69 -5.11
N GLN A 254 19.21 12.49 -3.79
CA GLN A 254 20.01 11.41 -3.20
C GLN A 254 19.43 10.01 -3.53
N VAL A 255 18.10 9.85 -3.52
CA VAL A 255 17.46 8.62 -3.96
C VAL A 255 17.72 8.35 -5.44
N LEU A 256 17.59 9.38 -6.28
CA LEU A 256 17.80 9.26 -7.73
C LEU A 256 19.26 8.95 -8.12
N GLU A 257 20.25 9.39 -7.33
CA GLU A 257 21.65 9.00 -7.53
C GLU A 257 21.86 7.48 -7.42
N GLY A 258 21.15 6.82 -6.51
CA GLY A 258 21.12 5.36 -6.44
C GLY A 258 20.27 4.74 -7.54
N TYR A 259 19.07 5.26 -7.75
CA TYR A 259 18.08 4.75 -8.69
C TYR A 259 18.59 4.72 -10.13
N THR A 260 19.22 5.81 -10.58
CA THR A 260 19.68 5.97 -11.97
C THR A 260 20.88 5.09 -12.34
N GLN A 261 21.49 4.40 -11.37
CA GLN A 261 22.50 3.38 -11.64
C GLN A 261 21.87 2.13 -12.31
N PHE A 262 20.57 1.91 -12.16
CA PHE A 262 19.87 0.73 -12.66
C PHE A 262 18.71 1.07 -13.60
N CYS A 263 17.96 2.14 -13.32
CA CYS A 263 16.75 2.47 -14.04
C CYS A 263 16.72 3.96 -14.40
N THR A 264 16.37 4.31 -15.62
CA THR A 264 16.21 5.71 -16.02
C THR A 264 14.97 6.31 -15.36
N PHE A 265 15.09 7.54 -14.84
CA PHE A 265 13.99 8.32 -14.32
C PHE A 265 13.60 9.42 -15.31
N ASP A 266 12.31 9.52 -15.61
CA ASP A 266 11.77 10.58 -16.46
C ASP A 266 11.40 11.79 -15.60
N ARG A 267 12.13 12.89 -15.73
CA ARG A 267 11.89 14.09 -14.92
C ARG A 267 10.49 14.70 -15.11
N ARG A 268 9.79 14.36 -16.21
CA ARG A 268 8.39 14.78 -16.39
C ARG A 268 7.46 14.22 -15.32
N GLU A 269 7.84 13.11 -14.67
CA GLU A 269 7.05 12.55 -13.57
C GLU A 269 7.00 13.48 -12.34
N LEU A 270 7.93 14.43 -12.20
CA LEU A 270 8.02 15.30 -11.00
C LEU A 270 6.76 16.13 -10.78
N VAL A 271 6.06 16.51 -11.84
CA VAL A 271 4.79 17.24 -11.74
C VAL A 271 3.71 16.43 -11.00
N LEU A 272 3.85 15.11 -10.94
CA LEU A 272 2.91 14.20 -10.29
C LEU A 272 3.12 14.08 -8.76
N THR A 273 4.18 14.64 -8.19
CA THR A 273 4.52 14.44 -6.76
C THR A 273 3.36 14.76 -5.83
N GLU A 274 2.83 15.97 -5.92
CA GLU A 274 1.74 16.40 -5.05
C GLU A 274 0.38 15.85 -5.50
N SER A 275 0.21 15.59 -6.80
CA SER A 275 -0.98 14.92 -7.34
C SER A 275 -1.15 13.50 -6.78
N LEU A 276 -0.09 12.69 -6.78
CA LEU A 276 -0.10 11.33 -6.23
C LEU A 276 -0.34 11.34 -4.71
N ARG A 277 0.26 12.30 -4.00
CA ARG A 277 0.04 12.50 -2.56
C ARG A 277 -1.41 12.86 -2.26
N THR A 278 -1.99 13.79 -3.02
CA THR A 278 -3.38 14.23 -2.85
C THR A 278 -4.35 13.09 -3.12
N LEU A 279 -4.16 12.34 -4.23
CA LEU A 279 -4.98 11.14 -4.52
C LEU A 279 -4.91 10.14 -3.37
N ARG A 280 -3.72 9.88 -2.83
CA ARG A 280 -3.57 9.00 -1.67
C ARG A 280 -4.33 9.51 -0.44
N MET A 281 -4.30 10.81 -0.16
CA MET A 281 -5.01 11.40 0.98
C MET A 281 -6.52 11.23 0.87
N ILE A 282 -7.10 11.51 -0.29
CA ILE A 282 -8.53 11.34 -0.54
C ILE A 282 -8.91 9.85 -0.46
N HIS A 283 -8.14 9.00 -1.15
CA HIS A 283 -8.37 7.56 -1.17
C HIS A 283 -8.25 6.92 0.21
N TYR A 284 -7.28 7.34 1.03
CA TYR A 284 -7.07 6.80 2.37
C TYR A 284 -8.27 7.07 3.30
N ALA A 285 -8.84 8.27 3.25
CA ALA A 285 -10.05 8.58 4.01
C ALA A 285 -11.24 7.70 3.57
N ALA A 286 -11.44 7.53 2.26
CA ALA A 286 -12.48 6.66 1.72
C ALA A 286 -12.21 5.17 2.02
N TRP A 287 -10.95 4.75 2.04
CA TRP A 287 -10.55 3.39 2.41
C TRP A 287 -10.92 3.06 3.86
N LEU A 288 -10.67 3.98 4.80
CA LEU A 288 -11.12 3.85 6.20
C LEU A 288 -12.64 3.76 6.28
N ALA A 289 -13.35 4.66 5.62
CA ALA A 289 -14.81 4.72 5.62
C ALA A 289 -15.46 3.44 5.08
N ARG A 290 -14.97 2.92 3.96
CA ARG A 290 -15.49 1.68 3.34
C ARG A 290 -15.28 0.43 4.19
N ARG A 291 -14.35 0.46 5.15
CA ARG A 291 -14.03 -0.67 6.05
C ARG A 291 -14.53 -0.48 7.47
N TRP A 292 -15.22 0.62 7.73
CA TRP A 292 -15.61 0.99 9.10
C TRP A 292 -16.50 -0.02 9.80
N SER A 293 -17.24 -0.83 9.05
CA SER A 293 -18.04 -1.94 9.57
C SER A 293 -17.20 -3.13 10.09
N ASP A 294 -15.92 -3.23 9.74
CA ASP A 294 -15.00 -4.24 10.30
C ASP A 294 -14.49 -3.74 11.66
N PRO A 295 -14.77 -4.43 12.78
CA PRO A 295 -14.43 -3.97 14.14
C PRO A 295 -12.95 -3.63 14.35
N ALA A 296 -12.04 -4.16 13.53
CA ALA A 296 -10.63 -3.84 13.60
C ALA A 296 -10.34 -2.38 13.23
N PHE A 297 -11.17 -1.76 12.36
CA PHE A 297 -10.97 -0.37 11.93
C PHE A 297 -11.31 0.64 13.02
N PRO A 298 -12.52 0.66 13.61
CA PRO A 298 -12.80 1.55 14.76
C PRO A 298 -11.83 1.35 15.93
N HIS A 299 -11.40 0.11 16.18
CA HIS A 299 -10.41 -0.17 17.22
C HIS A 299 -9.04 0.45 16.92
N SER A 300 -8.59 0.38 15.68
CA SER A 300 -7.25 0.84 15.27
C SER A 300 -7.21 2.33 14.93
N PHE A 301 -8.33 2.89 14.49
CA PHE A 301 -8.46 4.28 14.03
C PHE A 301 -9.57 5.04 14.78
N PRO A 302 -9.60 5.04 16.13
CA PRO A 302 -10.71 5.59 16.92
C PRO A 302 -10.95 7.08 16.67
N TRP A 303 -9.97 7.79 16.13
CA TRP A 303 -10.00 9.21 15.80
C TRP A 303 -10.73 9.53 14.48
N PHE A 304 -11.05 8.52 13.65
CA PHE A 304 -11.59 8.77 12.31
C PHE A 304 -12.98 9.38 12.29
N GLU A 305 -13.86 9.05 13.27
CA GLU A 305 -15.19 9.67 13.41
C GLU A 305 -15.14 11.03 14.11
N GLU A 306 -14.00 11.45 14.65
CA GLU A 306 -13.91 12.72 15.36
C GLU A 306 -13.99 13.90 14.39
N PRO A 307 -14.79 14.96 14.69
CA PRO A 307 -14.85 16.16 13.84
C PRO A 307 -13.47 16.77 13.56
N ARG A 308 -12.57 16.71 14.54
CA ARG A 308 -11.21 17.23 14.43
C ARG A 308 -10.39 16.54 13.34
N TYR A 309 -10.61 15.25 13.10
CA TYR A 309 -9.95 14.53 11.98
C TYR A 309 -10.33 15.18 10.65
N TRP A 310 -11.63 15.43 10.44
CA TRP A 310 -12.14 16.00 9.20
C TRP A 310 -11.74 17.46 9.01
N GLU A 311 -11.69 18.26 10.09
CA GLU A 311 -11.14 19.62 10.06
C GLU A 311 -9.67 19.62 9.60
N ASN A 312 -8.86 18.73 10.19
CA ASN A 312 -7.46 18.57 9.80
C ASN A 312 -7.32 18.03 8.37
N HIS A 313 -8.18 17.10 7.95
CA HIS A 313 -8.16 16.55 6.60
C HIS A 313 -8.43 17.63 5.55
N VAL A 314 -9.44 18.47 5.75
CA VAL A 314 -9.74 19.62 4.87
C VAL A 314 -8.57 20.62 4.87
N LEU A 315 -7.97 20.91 6.04
CA LEU A 315 -6.79 21.78 6.12
C LEU A 315 -5.62 21.20 5.32
N SER A 316 -5.31 19.92 5.51
CA SER A 316 -4.23 19.27 4.78
C SER A 316 -4.46 19.24 3.26
N LEU A 317 -5.71 19.10 2.81
CA LEU A 317 -6.04 19.21 1.39
C LEU A 317 -5.85 20.64 0.85
N ARG A 318 -6.10 21.69 1.67
CA ARG A 318 -5.76 23.07 1.28
C ARG A 318 -4.25 23.31 1.18
N GLU A 319 -3.49 22.71 2.08
CA GLU A 319 -2.01 22.73 2.00
C GLU A 319 -1.53 22.02 0.74
N GLN A 320 -2.19 20.93 0.33
CA GLN A 320 -1.88 20.24 -0.92
C GLN A 320 -2.21 21.09 -2.16
N MET A 321 -3.29 21.85 -2.15
CA MET A 321 -3.58 22.80 -3.24
C MET A 321 -2.43 23.81 -3.40
N ALA A 322 -2.00 24.42 -2.30
CA ALA A 322 -0.87 25.34 -2.34
C ALA A 322 0.43 24.66 -2.83
N ALA A 323 0.69 23.43 -2.41
CA ALA A 323 1.86 22.67 -2.85
C ALA A 323 1.84 22.32 -4.35
N ILE A 324 0.67 22.01 -4.91
CA ILE A 324 0.48 21.80 -6.35
C ILE A 324 0.78 23.11 -7.12
N GLU A 325 0.26 24.25 -6.65
CA GLU A 325 0.46 25.57 -7.26
C GLU A 325 1.94 26.02 -7.22
N GLU A 326 2.73 25.58 -6.23
CA GLU A 326 4.18 25.81 -6.20
C GLU A 326 4.96 25.10 -7.33
N GLY A 327 4.33 24.11 -7.97
CA GLY A 327 4.90 23.36 -9.09
C GLY A 327 5.76 22.15 -8.65
N PRO A 328 6.52 21.50 -9.56
CA PRO A 328 7.29 20.29 -9.28
C PRO A 328 8.48 20.50 -8.34
N LEU A 329 8.95 19.42 -7.67
CA LEU A 329 10.21 19.43 -6.92
C LEU A 329 11.39 19.77 -7.84
N GLU A 330 12.39 20.49 -7.32
CA GLU A 330 13.59 20.86 -8.06
C GLU A 330 14.68 19.79 -7.92
N LEU A 331 15.33 19.37 -9.04
CA LEU A 331 16.43 18.41 -9.11
C LEU A 331 17.72 19.00 -9.67
#